data_9f33e6ebe4461cd3f934f5b6038cdff9
#
_entry.id   9f33e6ebe4461cd3f934f5b6038cdff9
#
_cell.length_a   1.000
_cell.length_b   1.000
_cell.length_c   1.000
_cell.angle_alpha   90.00
_cell.angle_beta   90.00
_cell.angle_gamma   90.00
#
_symmetry.space_group_name_H-M   'P 1'
#
loop_
_entity.id
_entity.type
_entity.pdbx_description
1 polymer ?
#
loop_
_entity_poly.entity_id
_entity_poly.type
_entity_poly.pdbx_seq_one_letter_code
_entity_poly.pdbx_strand_id
1 'polypeptide(L)'
;EVFTKEYDSIIEENTLSNLDSLDDISAIINNKDNLSSLLSTIEAEKDYVLSSNDDFESYQQKITELTESYTNRITALEEAKKKAEEEAKRKAEEEAKRKAEEEARKKAEEEKAKTHYENEYFSVDVPKEWIDCWSVQEEKRGTDGTIYHFSYDPPGENNGGGGRIFVVDATYGLPQNGRVLNEACELVGYTSNNFGIFKGIEAGAGFFSS
;
A
#
# COMPACT_ATOMS: atom_id res chain seq x y z
N GLU A 1 26.54 -43.50 -46.75
CA GLU A 1 25.09 -43.22 -47.04
C GLU A 1 24.15 -43.65 -45.91
N VAL A 2 24.47 -44.63 -45.08
CA VAL A 2 23.58 -45.04 -43.96
C VAL A 2 23.66 -44.06 -42.79
N PHE A 3 24.84 -43.67 -42.41
CA PHE A 3 25.09 -42.77 -41.25
C PHE A 3 24.63 -41.32 -41.50
N THR A 4 24.79 -40.82 -42.72
CA THR A 4 24.32 -39.47 -43.06
C THR A 4 22.82 -39.35 -42.95
N LYS A 5 22.04 -40.38 -43.30
CA LYS A 5 20.60 -40.44 -43.11
C LYS A 5 20.18 -40.45 -41.63
N GLU A 6 20.98 -41.09 -40.80
CA GLU A 6 20.74 -41.12 -39.35
C GLU A 6 20.96 -39.72 -38.72
N TYR A 7 22.02 -39.02 -39.12
CA TYR A 7 22.31 -37.66 -38.67
C TYR A 7 21.19 -36.70 -39.09
N ASP A 8 20.75 -36.79 -40.37
CA ASP A 8 19.64 -35.96 -40.87
C ASP A 8 18.34 -36.21 -40.10
N SER A 9 18.03 -37.47 -39.77
CA SER A 9 16.85 -37.82 -38.96
C SER A 9 16.91 -37.22 -37.57
N ILE A 10 18.06 -37.32 -36.88
CA ILE A 10 18.23 -36.72 -35.54
C ILE A 10 18.11 -35.18 -35.57
N ILE A 11 18.68 -34.54 -36.60
CA ILE A 11 18.57 -33.11 -36.78
C ILE A 11 17.09 -32.72 -36.97
N GLU A 12 16.38 -33.42 -37.84
CA GLU A 12 14.97 -33.15 -38.12
C GLU A 12 14.12 -33.33 -36.87
N GLU A 13 14.29 -34.43 -36.13
CA GLU A 13 13.57 -34.70 -34.86
C GLU A 13 13.79 -33.63 -33.79
N ASN A 14 15.01 -33.02 -33.77
CA ASN A 14 15.35 -31.99 -32.80
C ASN A 14 15.24 -30.56 -33.36
N THR A 15 14.66 -30.38 -34.56
CA THR A 15 14.37 -29.07 -35.14
C THR A 15 12.96 -28.61 -34.72
N LEU A 16 12.91 -27.55 -33.92
CA LEU A 16 11.68 -26.95 -33.42
C LEU A 16 11.11 -25.96 -34.44
N SER A 17 10.02 -26.33 -35.11
CA SER A 17 9.40 -25.53 -36.17
C SER A 17 8.73 -24.24 -35.68
N ASN A 18 8.36 -24.15 -34.38
CA ASN A 18 7.65 -23.02 -33.77
C ASN A 18 8.42 -22.44 -32.60
N LEU A 19 9.74 -22.31 -32.70
CA LEU A 19 10.62 -21.88 -31.62
C LEU A 19 10.15 -20.54 -30.98
N ASP A 20 9.74 -19.56 -31.77
CA ASP A 20 9.34 -18.24 -31.29
C ASP A 20 8.07 -18.25 -30.43
N SER A 21 7.22 -19.25 -30.60
CA SER A 21 5.99 -19.42 -29.84
C SER A 21 6.10 -20.45 -28.71
N LEU A 22 7.24 -21.14 -28.61
CA LEU A 22 7.44 -22.15 -27.60
C LEU A 22 7.95 -21.54 -26.27
N ASP A 23 7.20 -21.78 -25.19
CA ASP A 23 7.51 -21.26 -23.85
C ASP A 23 8.10 -22.32 -22.91
N ASP A 24 8.15 -23.58 -23.34
CA ASP A 24 8.75 -24.68 -22.57
C ASP A 24 10.29 -24.66 -22.73
N ILE A 25 10.96 -23.98 -21.82
CA ILE A 25 12.42 -23.90 -21.75
C ILE A 25 13.05 -25.29 -21.66
N SER A 26 12.45 -26.23 -20.93
CA SER A 26 13.00 -27.58 -20.75
C SER A 26 12.99 -28.36 -22.07
N ALA A 27 11.93 -28.22 -22.86
CA ALA A 27 11.88 -28.83 -24.19
C ALA A 27 12.94 -28.24 -25.12
N ILE A 28 13.17 -26.90 -25.09
CA ILE A 28 14.21 -26.25 -25.89
C ILE A 28 15.61 -26.71 -25.49
N ILE A 29 15.88 -26.80 -24.18
CA ILE A 29 17.15 -27.29 -23.64
C ILE A 29 17.40 -28.74 -24.10
N ASN A 30 16.43 -29.62 -23.95
CA ASN A 30 16.59 -31.03 -24.36
C ASN A 30 16.95 -31.18 -25.86
N ASN A 31 16.25 -30.45 -26.73
CA ASN A 31 16.57 -30.46 -28.17
C ASN A 31 17.98 -29.91 -28.48
N LYS A 32 18.35 -28.81 -27.79
CA LYS A 32 19.71 -28.23 -27.91
C LYS A 32 20.79 -29.23 -27.46
N ASP A 33 20.59 -29.91 -26.35
CA ASP A 33 21.56 -30.87 -25.81
C ASP A 33 21.71 -32.10 -26.72
N ASN A 34 20.58 -32.57 -27.30
CA ASN A 34 20.61 -33.64 -28.29
C ASN A 34 21.41 -33.23 -29.53
N LEU A 35 21.20 -32.05 -30.06
CA LEU A 35 21.97 -31.54 -31.20
C LEU A 35 23.44 -31.34 -30.88
N SER A 36 23.77 -30.86 -29.68
CA SER A 36 25.16 -30.71 -29.23
C SER A 36 25.87 -32.09 -29.09
N SER A 37 25.14 -33.09 -28.60
CA SER A 37 25.62 -34.44 -28.50
C SER A 37 25.86 -35.06 -29.89
N LEU A 38 24.92 -34.84 -30.82
CA LEU A 38 25.08 -35.25 -32.21
C LEU A 38 26.30 -34.63 -32.86
N LEU A 39 26.55 -33.34 -32.68
CA LEU A 39 27.70 -32.65 -33.24
C LEU A 39 29.01 -33.29 -32.72
N SER A 40 29.08 -33.61 -31.42
CA SER A 40 30.23 -34.29 -30.83
C SER A 40 30.46 -35.70 -31.42
N THR A 41 29.37 -36.41 -31.73
CA THR A 41 29.43 -37.72 -32.39
C THR A 41 29.96 -37.59 -33.82
N ILE A 42 29.42 -36.67 -34.60
CA ILE A 42 29.86 -36.40 -35.98
C ILE A 42 31.35 -36.00 -36.01
N GLU A 43 31.77 -35.16 -35.06
CA GLU A 43 33.19 -34.77 -34.95
C GLU A 43 34.12 -35.94 -34.66
N ALA A 44 33.71 -36.87 -33.81
CA ALA A 44 34.48 -38.06 -33.47
C ALA A 44 34.56 -39.08 -34.65
N GLU A 45 33.54 -39.11 -35.48
CA GLU A 45 33.37 -40.11 -36.55
C GLU A 45 33.71 -39.56 -37.96
N LYS A 46 33.95 -38.26 -38.09
CA LYS A 46 34.10 -37.55 -39.39
C LYS A 46 35.04 -38.23 -40.37
N ASP A 47 36.17 -38.72 -39.89
CA ASP A 47 37.21 -39.34 -40.72
C ASP A 47 36.83 -40.72 -41.25
N TYR A 48 35.78 -41.36 -40.70
CA TYR A 48 35.37 -42.73 -41.06
C TYR A 48 34.02 -42.79 -41.75
N VAL A 49 33.17 -41.77 -41.52
CA VAL A 49 31.75 -41.80 -41.92
C VAL A 49 31.43 -40.81 -43.00
N LEU A 50 32.04 -39.63 -42.99
CA LEU A 50 31.74 -38.57 -43.96
C LEU A 50 32.57 -38.72 -45.22
N SER A 51 31.94 -38.40 -46.36
CA SER A 51 32.53 -38.53 -47.69
C SER A 51 33.54 -37.41 -47.99
N SER A 52 33.38 -36.27 -47.32
CA SER A 52 34.25 -35.12 -47.51
C SER A 52 34.27 -34.23 -46.23
N ASN A 53 35.24 -33.33 -46.14
CA ASN A 53 35.30 -32.33 -45.08
C ASN A 53 34.15 -31.30 -45.23
N ASP A 54 33.69 -31.05 -46.47
CA ASP A 54 32.57 -30.17 -46.71
C ASP A 54 31.24 -30.68 -46.09
N ASP A 55 31.05 -32.01 -46.04
CA ASP A 55 29.92 -32.63 -45.36
C ASP A 55 29.95 -32.34 -43.87
N PHE A 56 31.13 -32.43 -43.24
CA PHE A 56 31.31 -32.10 -41.83
C PHE A 56 31.01 -30.65 -41.54
N GLU A 57 31.57 -29.73 -42.33
CA GLU A 57 31.31 -28.29 -42.17
C GLU A 57 29.83 -27.95 -42.32
N SER A 58 29.12 -28.60 -43.25
CA SER A 58 27.68 -28.42 -43.43
C SER A 58 26.87 -28.84 -42.18
N TYR A 59 27.17 -30.01 -41.61
CA TYR A 59 26.51 -30.46 -40.39
C TYR A 59 26.86 -29.54 -39.20
N GLN A 60 28.10 -29.16 -39.05
CA GLN A 60 28.58 -28.28 -37.99
C GLN A 60 27.85 -26.93 -38.07
N GLN A 61 27.77 -26.32 -39.23
CA GLN A 61 27.08 -25.06 -39.45
C GLN A 61 25.59 -25.19 -39.06
N LYS A 62 24.88 -26.18 -39.59
CA LYS A 62 23.44 -26.39 -39.36
C LYS A 62 23.12 -26.58 -37.89
N ILE A 63 23.90 -27.42 -37.19
CA ILE A 63 23.70 -27.66 -35.75
C ILE A 63 24.03 -26.43 -34.93
N THR A 64 25.11 -25.71 -35.29
CA THR A 64 25.48 -24.47 -34.60
C THR A 64 24.39 -23.42 -34.71
N GLU A 65 23.86 -23.16 -35.89
CA GLU A 65 22.76 -22.21 -36.11
C GLU A 65 21.52 -22.56 -35.31
N LEU A 66 21.14 -23.85 -35.24
CA LEU A 66 20.01 -24.31 -34.43
C LEU A 66 20.25 -24.10 -32.92
N THR A 67 21.41 -24.48 -32.42
CA THR A 67 21.76 -24.39 -31.01
C THR A 67 21.94 -22.95 -30.54
N GLU A 68 22.42 -22.05 -31.40
CA GLU A 68 22.44 -20.60 -31.15
C GLU A 68 21.02 -20.02 -31.08
N SER A 69 20.14 -20.40 -32.01
CA SER A 69 18.75 -19.99 -31.99
C SER A 69 18.03 -20.42 -30.72
N TYR A 70 18.27 -21.66 -30.25
CA TYR A 70 17.73 -22.17 -29.00
C TYR A 70 18.28 -21.44 -27.80
N THR A 71 19.58 -21.13 -27.78
CA THR A 71 20.20 -20.35 -26.72
C THR A 71 19.59 -18.95 -26.61
N ASN A 72 19.40 -18.28 -27.73
CA ASN A 72 18.77 -16.97 -27.77
C ASN A 72 17.34 -17.01 -27.26
N ARG A 73 16.55 -18.01 -27.62
CA ARG A 73 15.18 -18.19 -27.14
C ARG A 73 15.12 -18.45 -25.64
N ILE A 74 15.97 -19.34 -25.14
CA ILE A 74 16.08 -19.63 -23.68
C ILE A 74 16.38 -18.34 -22.92
N THR A 75 17.39 -17.59 -23.35
CA THR A 75 17.76 -16.30 -22.72
C THR A 75 16.58 -15.31 -22.71
N ALA A 76 15.89 -15.19 -23.84
CA ALA A 76 14.73 -14.30 -23.94
C ALA A 76 13.58 -14.69 -22.98
N LEU A 77 13.32 -16.00 -22.85
CA LEU A 77 12.29 -16.51 -21.94
C LEU A 77 12.68 -16.31 -20.46
N GLU A 78 13.94 -16.55 -20.11
CA GLU A 78 14.44 -16.30 -18.75
C GLU A 78 14.37 -14.82 -18.37
N GLU A 79 14.77 -13.93 -19.27
CA GLU A 79 14.66 -12.49 -19.06
C GLU A 79 13.21 -12.04 -18.92
N ALA A 80 12.31 -12.57 -19.76
CA ALA A 80 10.87 -12.26 -19.67
C ALA A 80 10.28 -12.72 -18.34
N LYS A 81 10.63 -13.92 -17.89
CA LYS A 81 10.22 -14.46 -16.59
C LYS A 81 10.72 -13.58 -15.44
N LYS A 82 12.00 -13.21 -15.45
CA LYS A 82 12.59 -12.35 -14.43
C LYS A 82 11.90 -10.99 -14.36
N LYS A 83 11.64 -10.36 -15.51
CA LYS A 83 10.91 -9.09 -15.57
C LYS A 83 9.48 -9.21 -15.03
N ALA A 84 8.79 -10.30 -15.36
CA ALA A 84 7.43 -10.54 -14.86
C ALA A 84 7.42 -10.75 -13.33
N GLU A 85 8.39 -11.46 -12.78
CA GLU A 85 8.54 -11.66 -11.33
C GLU A 85 8.86 -10.34 -10.60
N GLU A 86 9.76 -9.51 -11.15
CA GLU A 86 10.09 -8.19 -10.58
C GLU A 86 8.87 -7.25 -10.61
N GLU A 87 8.12 -7.25 -11.72
CA GLU A 87 6.90 -6.44 -11.83
C GLU A 87 5.81 -6.91 -10.86
N ALA A 88 5.61 -8.22 -10.74
CA ALA A 88 4.65 -8.79 -9.79
C ALA A 88 5.02 -8.43 -8.34
N LYS A 89 6.30 -8.51 -7.99
CA LYS A 89 6.80 -8.13 -6.66
C LYS A 89 6.56 -6.64 -6.39
N ARG A 90 6.89 -5.77 -7.34
CA ARG A 90 6.67 -4.32 -7.21
C ARG A 90 5.18 -3.99 -7.01
N LYS A 91 4.29 -4.62 -7.80
CA LYS A 91 2.84 -4.42 -7.65
C LYS A 91 2.33 -4.90 -6.29
N ALA A 92 2.83 -6.03 -5.80
CA ALA A 92 2.47 -6.54 -4.49
C ALA A 92 2.94 -5.62 -3.35
N GLU A 93 4.17 -5.09 -3.43
CA GLU A 93 4.71 -4.13 -2.47
C GLU A 93 3.92 -2.81 -2.47
N GLU A 94 3.57 -2.29 -3.64
CA GLU A 94 2.77 -1.06 -3.78
C GLU A 94 1.35 -1.25 -3.21
N GLU A 95 0.71 -2.38 -3.50
CA GLU A 95 -0.61 -2.70 -2.94
C GLU A 95 -0.58 -2.86 -1.43
N ALA A 96 0.45 -3.53 -0.89
CA ALA A 96 0.64 -3.69 0.55
C ALA A 96 0.82 -2.33 1.24
N LYS A 97 1.64 -1.44 0.65
CA LYS A 97 1.85 -0.08 1.16
C LYS A 97 0.55 0.71 1.16
N ARG A 98 -0.22 0.69 0.07
CA ARG A 98 -1.51 1.38 -0.02
C ARG A 98 -2.50 0.89 1.02
N LYS A 99 -2.58 -0.42 1.25
CA LYS A 99 -3.46 -0.99 2.28
C LYS A 99 -3.04 -0.55 3.68
N ALA A 100 -1.74 -0.55 3.96
CA ALA A 100 -1.21 -0.09 5.25
C ALA A 100 -1.49 1.41 5.49
N GLU A 101 -1.32 2.26 4.48
CA GLU A 101 -1.63 3.68 4.56
C GLU A 101 -3.14 3.93 4.76
N GLU A 102 -3.99 3.18 4.07
CA GLU A 102 -5.45 3.28 4.23
C GLU A 102 -5.88 2.85 5.64
N GLU A 103 -5.33 1.76 6.15
CA GLU A 103 -5.61 1.30 7.51
C GLU A 103 -5.13 2.30 8.58
N ALA A 104 -3.92 2.85 8.39
CA ALA A 104 -3.39 3.89 9.29
C ALA A 104 -4.27 5.14 9.27
N ARG A 105 -4.76 5.56 8.08
CA ARG A 105 -5.67 6.69 7.97
C ARG A 105 -7.00 6.42 8.68
N LYS A 106 -7.59 5.24 8.48
CA LYS A 106 -8.84 4.87 9.17
C LYS A 106 -8.68 4.88 10.69
N LYS A 107 -7.59 4.33 11.20
CA LYS A 107 -7.29 4.37 12.64
C LYS A 107 -7.12 5.79 13.17
N ALA A 108 -6.44 6.65 12.41
CA ALA A 108 -6.27 8.06 12.79
C ALA A 108 -7.61 8.82 12.76
N GLU A 109 -8.49 8.56 11.80
CA GLU A 109 -9.83 9.12 11.72
C GLU A 109 -10.70 8.61 12.87
N GLU A 110 -10.65 7.33 13.23
CA GLU A 110 -11.35 6.76 14.37
C GLU A 110 -10.86 7.34 15.71
N GLU A 111 -9.54 7.48 15.90
CA GLU A 111 -8.98 8.16 17.06
C GLU A 111 -9.44 9.61 17.15
N LYS A 112 -9.38 10.33 16.00
CA LYS A 112 -9.85 11.71 15.95
C LYS A 112 -11.34 11.81 16.32
N ALA A 113 -12.19 10.94 15.78
CA ALA A 113 -13.62 10.92 16.10
C ALA A 113 -13.89 10.67 17.60
N LYS A 114 -13.02 9.91 18.28
CA LYS A 114 -13.13 9.66 19.73
C LYS A 114 -12.63 10.79 20.61
N THR A 115 -11.83 11.70 20.08
CA THR A 115 -11.27 12.83 20.82
C THR A 115 -11.76 14.19 20.34
N HIS A 116 -12.59 14.23 19.30
CA HIS A 116 -13.05 15.45 18.69
C HIS A 116 -14.56 15.64 18.94
N TYR A 117 -14.92 16.84 19.32
CA TYR A 117 -16.32 17.31 19.38
C TYR A 117 -16.48 18.54 18.52
N GLU A 118 -17.50 18.55 17.68
CA GLU A 118 -17.80 19.67 16.80
C GLU A 118 -19.33 19.91 16.76
N ASN A 119 -19.70 21.16 16.78
CA ASN A 119 -21.07 21.62 16.52
C ASN A 119 -21.05 22.88 15.64
N GLU A 120 -22.20 23.52 15.46
CA GLU A 120 -22.33 24.72 14.62
C GLU A 120 -21.57 25.96 15.15
N TYR A 121 -21.14 25.97 16.40
CA TYR A 121 -20.50 27.10 17.06
C TYR A 121 -19.02 26.97 17.26
N PHE A 122 -18.56 25.77 17.61
CA PHE A 122 -17.16 25.52 17.96
C PHE A 122 -16.75 24.06 17.73
N SER A 123 -15.44 23.83 17.69
CA SER A 123 -14.86 22.50 17.81
C SER A 123 -13.85 22.46 18.95
N VAL A 124 -13.72 21.30 19.58
CA VAL A 124 -12.75 21.07 20.64
C VAL A 124 -12.16 19.67 20.55
N ASP A 125 -10.85 19.57 20.73
CA ASP A 125 -10.17 18.30 20.87
C ASP A 125 -9.92 18.03 22.36
N VAL A 126 -10.37 16.86 22.83
CA VAL A 126 -10.07 16.39 24.18
C VAL A 126 -8.77 15.59 24.20
N PRO A 127 -8.06 15.52 25.34
CA PRO A 127 -6.85 14.71 25.47
C PRO A 127 -7.11 13.24 25.10
N LYS A 128 -6.09 12.56 24.54
CA LYS A 128 -6.22 11.14 24.16
C LYS A 128 -6.52 10.22 25.33
N GLU A 129 -6.09 10.61 26.51
CA GLU A 129 -6.33 9.90 27.77
C GLU A 129 -7.82 9.87 28.15
N TRP A 130 -8.64 10.72 27.49
CA TRP A 130 -10.09 10.79 27.71
C TRP A 130 -10.88 9.83 26.82
N ILE A 131 -10.25 9.17 25.86
CA ILE A 131 -10.92 8.23 24.96
C ILE A 131 -11.74 7.23 25.78
N ASP A 132 -13.00 7.06 25.39
CA ASP A 132 -13.99 6.19 26.02
C ASP A 132 -14.40 6.57 27.46
N CYS A 133 -13.90 7.71 28.00
CA CYS A 133 -14.14 8.17 29.36
C CYS A 133 -14.72 9.60 29.44
N TRP A 134 -15.14 10.18 28.33
CA TRP A 134 -15.68 11.53 28.30
C TRP A 134 -17.03 11.61 27.63
N SER A 135 -17.77 12.64 27.97
CA SER A 135 -19.07 12.92 27.39
C SER A 135 -19.36 14.42 27.34
N VAL A 136 -20.29 14.81 26.48
CA VAL A 136 -20.78 16.18 26.40
C VAL A 136 -22.29 16.19 26.63
N GLN A 137 -22.75 17.06 27.52
CA GLN A 137 -24.15 17.31 27.75
C GLN A 137 -24.49 18.77 27.41
N GLU A 138 -25.56 18.96 26.64
CA GLU A 138 -26.03 20.27 26.24
C GLU A 138 -27.16 20.72 27.17
N GLU A 139 -27.02 21.87 27.78
CA GLU A 139 -28.04 22.53 28.61
C GLU A 139 -28.47 23.85 27.99
N LYS A 140 -29.70 23.93 27.50
CA LYS A 140 -30.27 25.16 26.97
C LYS A 140 -30.79 26.05 28.12
N ARG A 141 -30.37 27.32 28.12
CA ARG A 141 -30.77 28.33 29.12
C ARG A 141 -31.72 29.35 28.50
N GLY A 142 -32.87 28.85 28.06
CA GLY A 142 -33.89 29.70 27.40
C GLY A 142 -33.38 30.31 26.09
N THR A 143 -33.60 31.64 25.93
CA THR A 143 -33.06 32.42 24.79
C THR A 143 -31.65 32.95 25.03
N ASP A 144 -31.13 32.82 26.26
CA ASP A 144 -29.90 33.50 26.68
C ASP A 144 -28.63 32.77 26.20
N GLY A 145 -28.76 31.47 25.96
CA GLY A 145 -27.62 30.68 25.45
C GLY A 145 -27.66 29.19 25.80
N THR A 146 -26.61 28.53 25.48
CA THR A 146 -26.40 27.08 25.70
C THR A 146 -25.12 26.85 26.45
N ILE A 147 -25.15 25.92 27.42
CA ILE A 147 -23.98 25.45 28.16
C ILE A 147 -23.68 24.04 27.70
N TYR A 148 -22.41 23.80 27.29
CA TYR A 148 -21.89 22.48 26.95
C TYR A 148 -21.01 22.01 28.08
N HIS A 149 -21.45 20.95 28.78
CA HIS A 149 -20.76 20.35 29.90
C HIS A 149 -19.90 19.21 29.39
N PHE A 150 -18.58 19.35 29.41
CA PHE A 150 -17.64 18.29 29.12
C PHE A 150 -17.32 17.59 30.43
N SER A 151 -17.54 16.28 30.50
CA SER A 151 -17.27 15.47 31.66
C SER A 151 -16.24 14.38 31.33
N TYR A 152 -15.29 14.17 32.22
CA TYR A 152 -14.30 13.11 32.18
C TYR A 152 -14.47 12.23 33.41
N ASP A 153 -14.74 10.94 33.22
CA ASP A 153 -15.00 9.97 34.30
C ASP A 153 -14.17 8.71 34.04
N PRO A 154 -12.87 8.70 34.45
CA PRO A 154 -11.99 7.58 34.23
C PRO A 154 -12.41 6.38 35.09
N PRO A 155 -12.35 5.14 34.57
CA PRO A 155 -12.75 3.95 35.31
C PRO A 155 -11.82 3.70 36.51
N GLY A 156 -12.41 3.55 37.70
CA GLY A 156 -11.70 3.15 38.90
C GLY A 156 -11.02 4.28 39.68
N GLU A 157 -11.11 5.51 39.25
CA GLU A 157 -10.56 6.68 39.93
C GLU A 157 -11.67 7.67 40.35
N ASN A 158 -11.59 8.21 41.58
CA ASN A 158 -12.48 9.29 42.00
C ASN A 158 -12.03 10.69 41.52
N ASN A 159 -11.20 10.72 40.48
CA ASN A 159 -10.59 11.94 39.97
C ASN A 159 -11.21 12.39 38.64
N GLY A 160 -12.50 12.14 38.48
CA GLY A 160 -13.26 12.72 37.36
C GLY A 160 -13.20 14.25 37.39
N GLY A 161 -13.29 14.82 36.22
CA GLY A 161 -13.24 16.27 36.03
C GLY A 161 -14.10 16.70 34.86
N GLY A 162 -14.06 17.97 34.54
CA GLY A 162 -14.80 18.47 33.42
C GLY A 162 -14.57 19.95 33.18
N GLY A 163 -15.17 20.46 32.12
CA GLY A 163 -15.16 21.85 31.78
C GLY A 163 -16.46 22.27 31.15
N ARG A 164 -16.66 23.56 31.07
CA ARG A 164 -17.88 24.10 30.46
C ARG A 164 -17.54 25.10 29.36
N ILE A 165 -18.28 25.01 28.26
CA ILE A 165 -18.26 26.01 27.19
C ILE A 165 -19.66 26.61 27.12
N PHE A 166 -19.71 27.94 27.13
CA PHE A 166 -20.92 28.69 27.01
C PHE A 166 -21.01 29.32 25.63
N VAL A 167 -22.15 29.17 24.99
CA VAL A 167 -22.45 29.81 23.71
C VAL A 167 -23.59 30.76 23.96
N VAL A 168 -23.38 32.05 23.73
CA VAL A 168 -24.35 33.12 24.01
C VAL A 168 -24.50 33.99 22.79
N ASP A 169 -25.74 34.28 22.41
CA ASP A 169 -26.01 35.25 21.36
C ASP A 169 -25.60 36.67 21.83
N ALA A 170 -24.61 37.25 21.14
CA ALA A 170 -24.07 38.54 21.50
C ALA A 170 -25.07 39.70 21.39
N THR A 171 -26.21 39.49 20.76
CA THR A 171 -27.29 40.49 20.71
C THR A 171 -28.03 40.64 22.04
N TYR A 172 -27.99 39.63 22.92
CA TYR A 172 -28.63 39.65 24.24
C TYR A 172 -27.77 40.25 25.35
N GLY A 173 -26.62 40.77 24.99
CA GLY A 173 -25.72 41.45 25.91
C GLY A 173 -24.54 40.64 26.32
N LEU A 174 -23.35 41.22 26.14
CA LEU A 174 -22.10 40.63 26.62
C LEU A 174 -22.05 40.54 28.13
N PRO A 175 -21.38 39.52 28.71
CA PRO A 175 -21.31 39.37 30.14
C PRO A 175 -20.70 40.62 30.77
N GLN A 176 -21.42 41.16 31.71
CA GLN A 176 -20.89 42.20 32.58
C GLN A 176 -20.18 41.52 33.77
N ASN A 177 -18.99 41.97 34.08
CA ASN A 177 -18.19 41.49 35.22
C ASN A 177 -17.65 40.03 35.11
N GLY A 178 -17.35 39.52 33.91
CA GLY A 178 -16.73 38.16 33.75
C GLY A 178 -17.67 37.02 34.10
N ARG A 179 -18.97 37.21 34.00
CA ARG A 179 -19.97 36.15 34.22
C ARG A 179 -20.94 36.06 33.04
N VAL A 180 -21.14 34.81 32.58
CA VAL A 180 -22.13 34.44 31.57
C VAL A 180 -23.10 33.46 32.19
N LEU A 181 -24.40 33.67 32.04
CA LEU A 181 -25.44 32.82 32.61
C LEU A 181 -25.28 32.59 34.12
N ASN A 182 -24.79 33.61 34.85
CA ASN A 182 -24.44 33.60 36.27
C ASN A 182 -23.19 32.78 36.64
N GLU A 183 -22.44 32.25 35.67
CA GLU A 183 -21.24 31.48 35.87
C GLU A 183 -19.99 32.32 35.56
N ALA A 184 -18.90 32.09 36.30
CA ALA A 184 -17.61 32.72 36.01
C ALA A 184 -17.03 32.13 34.73
N CYS A 185 -16.61 32.98 33.80
CA CYS A 185 -16.13 32.55 32.49
C CYS A 185 -15.12 33.51 31.89
N GLU A 186 -14.40 33.05 30.91
CA GLU A 186 -13.46 33.80 30.09
C GLU A 186 -13.89 33.76 28.62
N LEU A 187 -13.84 34.87 27.93
CA LEU A 187 -14.12 34.92 26.49
C LEU A 187 -13.03 34.21 25.71
N VAL A 188 -13.44 33.28 24.89
CA VAL A 188 -12.56 32.58 23.92
C VAL A 188 -12.57 33.29 22.55
N GLY A 189 -13.77 33.70 22.09
CA GLY A 189 -13.93 34.36 20.81
C GLY A 189 -15.40 34.52 20.40
N TYR A 190 -15.58 34.93 19.16
CA TYR A 190 -16.89 35.05 18.54
C TYR A 190 -16.98 34.22 17.27
N THR A 191 -18.15 33.64 17.03
CA THR A 191 -18.44 33.01 15.74
C THR A 191 -18.76 34.06 14.68
N SER A 192 -18.73 33.67 13.41
CA SER A 192 -19.16 34.50 12.27
C SER A 192 -20.63 34.96 12.38
N ASN A 193 -21.46 34.22 13.09
CA ASN A 193 -22.88 34.47 13.29
C ASN A 193 -23.16 35.25 14.59
N ASN A 194 -22.12 35.88 15.14
CA ASN A 194 -22.20 36.76 16.32
C ASN A 194 -22.59 36.06 17.65
N PHE A 195 -22.20 34.78 17.81
CA PHE A 195 -22.25 34.09 19.10
C PHE A 195 -20.94 34.26 19.84
N GLY A 196 -20.98 34.63 21.10
CA GLY A 196 -19.83 34.62 21.99
C GLY A 196 -19.58 33.23 22.57
N ILE A 197 -18.35 32.77 22.48
CA ILE A 197 -17.87 31.52 23.03
C ILE A 197 -17.04 31.82 24.27
N PHE A 198 -17.42 31.24 25.40
CA PHE A 198 -16.75 31.44 26.67
C PHE A 198 -16.39 30.10 27.29
N LYS A 199 -15.24 30.01 27.92
CA LYS A 199 -14.85 28.86 28.74
C LYS A 199 -15.18 29.17 30.22
N GLY A 200 -15.69 28.17 30.93
CA GLY A 200 -15.92 28.28 32.37
C GLY A 200 -14.61 28.35 33.14
N ILE A 201 -14.55 29.22 34.15
CA ILE A 201 -13.47 29.27 35.10
C ILE A 201 -13.86 28.42 36.28
N GLU A 202 -13.27 27.24 36.41
CA GLU A 202 -13.43 26.39 37.58
C GLU A 202 -12.36 26.68 38.62
N ALA A 203 -12.78 26.75 39.89
CA ALA A 203 -11.82 26.88 40.96
C ALA A 203 -11.14 25.51 41.18
N GLY A 204 -10.01 25.28 40.49
CA GLY A 204 -9.11 24.21 40.88
C GLY A 204 -8.55 23.24 39.85
N ALA A 205 -8.94 23.25 38.60
CA ALA A 205 -8.24 22.42 37.59
C ALA A 205 -8.36 23.06 36.20
N GLY A 206 -7.25 23.50 35.63
CA GLY A 206 -7.20 24.06 34.28
C GLY A 206 -7.44 22.98 33.21
N PHE A 207 -8.65 22.85 32.74
CA PHE A 207 -9.03 21.92 31.66
C PHE A 207 -8.77 22.45 30.27
N PHE A 208 -8.70 23.75 30.10
CA PHE A 208 -8.42 24.36 28.80
C PHE A 208 -7.16 25.23 28.91
N SER A 209 -5.98 24.61 28.65
CA SER A 209 -4.79 25.39 28.32
C SER A 209 -4.93 25.91 26.89
N SER A 210 -4.78 27.20 26.72
CA SER A 210 -4.73 27.92 25.44
C SER A 210 -3.59 27.43 24.54
#